data_535475dd963b4bb7798a020f8d5ef315
#
_entry.id   535475dd963b4bb7798a020f8d5ef315
#
_cell.length_a   1.000
_cell.length_b   1.000
_cell.length_c   1.000
_cell.angle_alpha   90.00
_cell.angle_beta   90.00
_cell.angle_gamma   90.00
#
_symmetry.space_group_name_H-M   'P 1'
#
loop_
_entity.id
_entity.type
_entity.pdbx_description
1 polymer ?
#
loop_
_entity_poly.entity_id
_entity_poly.type
_entity_poly.pdbx_seq_one_letter_code
_entity_poly.pdbx_strand_id
1 'polypeptide(L)'
;MVKNQAASAVNWRKILKKYLADSTAAAVSRGGVDPGTVALPLLRTALNGDSPLIAALPELNLVDRVVAEIEALTRELELDLKMLVIPESGRGKLLFPGGESRRARALNSALNGQFDLVIGSIHALLAPAPPPEETRDAQLVLVPGMEIPIGELVEKLVRLDYDDEYEVSVAGEFARRGGIVDIFSPAHDAPCRIEFFGDEIDSMRTFSPESQRSTGSVSEYRVIGRAGITAGGAADADLFCYFVHRNWRLLTVYPENCLDRLEKYSTPEVCRRWEELWEEKCTAGEAAAFYDAASEAYHPEAEAADAFPAAGEIAGEIGESAKAGAEELRRQMLLGNLRRAADSGIRVVALAPHLENLPALEAWCARNELAVCRPSFDVAGLGAGFSLPAERLLLITEKELITAGF
;
A
#
# COMPACT_ATOMS: atom_id res chain seq x y z
N MET A 1 27.46 -23.69 -34.97
CA MET A 1 27.62 -24.21 -33.58
C MET A 1 27.64 -23.02 -32.66
N VAL A 2 26.45 -22.53 -32.30
CA VAL A 2 26.30 -21.47 -31.28
C VAL A 2 26.39 -22.18 -29.95
N LYS A 3 27.43 -21.88 -29.19
CA LYS A 3 27.61 -22.39 -27.84
C LYS A 3 26.44 -21.94 -27.00
N ASN A 4 25.62 -22.89 -26.66
CA ASN A 4 24.56 -22.77 -25.63
C ASN A 4 25.28 -22.59 -24.29
N GLN A 5 25.76 -21.36 -24.00
CA GLN A 5 26.07 -20.99 -22.62
C GLN A 5 24.76 -20.95 -21.89
N ALA A 6 24.51 -21.97 -21.07
CA ALA A 6 23.49 -21.93 -20.06
C ALA A 6 23.67 -20.61 -19.28
N ALA A 7 22.83 -19.63 -19.58
CA ALA A 7 22.80 -18.38 -18.84
C ALA A 7 22.56 -18.77 -17.38
N SER A 8 23.57 -18.61 -16.55
CA SER A 8 23.48 -18.83 -15.11
C SER A 8 22.25 -18.08 -14.66
N ALA A 9 21.33 -18.76 -14.00
CA ALA A 9 20.09 -18.18 -13.51
C ALA A 9 20.43 -16.90 -12.74
N VAL A 10 20.11 -15.75 -13.34
CA VAL A 10 20.41 -14.44 -12.72
C VAL A 10 19.60 -14.39 -11.45
N ASN A 11 20.26 -14.28 -10.31
CA ASN A 11 19.60 -14.10 -9.05
C ASN A 11 19.14 -12.63 -8.92
N TRP A 12 18.08 -12.29 -9.68
CA TRP A 12 17.49 -10.95 -9.71
C TRP A 12 16.99 -10.52 -8.31
N ARG A 13 16.54 -11.45 -7.44
CA ARG A 13 16.21 -11.16 -6.04
C ARG A 13 17.39 -10.57 -5.29
N LYS A 14 18.58 -11.12 -5.49
CA LYS A 14 19.82 -10.59 -4.90
C LYS A 14 20.15 -9.19 -5.42
N ILE A 15 19.89 -8.94 -6.70
CA ILE A 15 20.10 -7.62 -7.30
C ILE A 15 19.12 -6.61 -6.71
N LEU A 16 17.83 -6.95 -6.62
CA LEU A 16 16.83 -6.08 -6.01
C LEU A 16 17.09 -5.84 -4.52
N LYS A 17 17.41 -6.88 -3.75
CA LYS A 17 17.81 -6.72 -2.35
C LYS A 17 19.00 -5.77 -2.20
N LYS A 18 20.00 -5.89 -3.06
CA LYS A 18 21.15 -4.97 -3.07
C LYS A 18 20.72 -3.53 -3.41
N TYR A 19 19.90 -3.36 -4.44
CA TYR A 19 19.35 -2.05 -4.81
C TYR A 19 18.52 -1.42 -3.66
N LEU A 20 17.67 -2.20 -3.03
CA LEU A 20 16.85 -1.74 -1.90
C LEU A 20 17.68 -1.39 -0.66
N ALA A 21 18.81 -2.08 -0.43
CA ALA A 21 19.69 -1.84 0.72
C ALA A 21 20.72 -0.71 0.48
N ASP A 22 20.83 -0.18 -0.74
CA ASP A 22 21.78 0.88 -1.05
C ASP A 22 21.26 2.23 -0.58
N SER A 23 21.77 2.72 0.55
CA SER A 23 21.42 4.00 1.15
C SER A 23 22.00 5.22 0.43
N THR A 24 23.01 5.04 -0.46
CA THR A 24 23.66 6.18 -1.11
C THR A 24 22.75 6.93 -2.09
N ALA A 25 21.70 6.27 -2.59
CA ALA A 25 20.68 6.89 -3.43
C ALA A 25 19.39 7.23 -2.65
N ALA A 26 19.38 7.10 -1.33
CA ALA A 26 18.23 7.46 -0.48
C ALA A 26 17.97 8.99 -0.41
N ALA A 27 18.91 9.79 -0.89
CA ALA A 27 18.78 11.25 -0.97
C ALA A 27 18.15 11.71 -2.30
N VAL A 28 17.20 10.94 -2.87
CA VAL A 28 16.42 11.43 -4.02
C VAL A 28 15.37 12.40 -3.47
N SER A 29 15.80 13.62 -3.22
CA SER A 29 14.91 14.71 -2.82
C SER A 29 13.96 15.15 -3.95
N ARG A 30 14.31 14.82 -5.20
CA ARG A 30 13.49 15.09 -6.40
C ARG A 30 13.86 14.07 -7.47
N GLY A 31 12.96 13.19 -7.83
CA GLY A 31 13.14 12.20 -8.89
C GLY A 31 11.90 12.07 -9.75
N GLY A 32 12.05 11.95 -11.05
CA GLY A 32 10.97 11.55 -11.95
C GLY A 32 10.71 10.05 -11.80
N VAL A 33 9.46 9.67 -11.61
CA VAL A 33 9.04 8.28 -11.46
C VAL A 33 7.87 8.01 -12.40
N ASP A 34 8.01 7.00 -13.24
CA ASP A 34 6.89 6.53 -14.07
C ASP A 34 5.77 6.00 -13.17
N PRO A 35 4.49 6.30 -13.48
CA PRO A 35 3.35 5.78 -12.75
C PRO A 35 3.34 4.25 -12.54
N GLY A 36 3.97 3.50 -13.43
CA GLY A 36 4.11 2.05 -13.32
C GLY A 36 5.19 1.57 -12.36
N THR A 37 6.04 2.46 -11.81
CA THR A 37 7.24 2.06 -11.05
C THR A 37 7.36 2.70 -9.68
N VAL A 38 6.32 3.36 -9.19
CA VAL A 38 6.29 4.10 -7.90
C VAL A 38 6.67 3.23 -6.71
N ALA A 39 6.24 1.97 -6.71
CA ALA A 39 6.39 1.07 -5.57
C ALA A 39 7.86 0.83 -5.18
N LEU A 40 8.74 0.63 -6.16
CA LEU A 40 10.12 0.26 -5.90
C LEU A 40 10.95 1.39 -5.26
N PRO A 41 10.98 2.64 -5.78
CA PRO A 41 11.66 3.75 -5.13
C PRO A 41 11.03 4.12 -3.79
N LEU A 42 9.70 3.98 -3.64
CA LEU A 42 9.01 4.21 -2.39
C LEU A 42 9.44 3.19 -1.33
N LEU A 43 9.45 1.90 -1.68
CA LEU A 43 9.92 0.82 -0.81
C LEU A 43 11.39 1.04 -0.39
N ARG A 44 12.25 1.41 -1.34
CA ARG A 44 13.65 1.75 -1.06
C ARG A 44 13.77 2.91 -0.06
N THR A 45 13.00 3.98 -0.26
CA THR A 45 13.02 5.15 0.63
C THR A 45 12.52 4.78 2.03
N ALA A 46 11.52 3.90 2.14
CA ALA A 46 11.03 3.42 3.43
C ALA A 46 12.09 2.59 4.17
N LEU A 47 12.73 1.64 3.48
CA LEU A 47 13.70 0.71 4.09
C LEU A 47 15.02 1.36 4.51
N ASN A 48 15.44 2.47 3.88
CA ASN A 48 16.73 3.11 4.14
C ASN A 48 16.63 4.34 5.05
N GLY A 49 15.54 4.54 5.74
CA GLY A 49 15.38 5.66 6.66
C GLY A 49 15.40 5.24 8.12
N ASP A 50 15.89 6.14 8.97
CA ASP A 50 15.96 5.93 10.42
C ASP A 50 14.61 6.21 11.11
N SER A 51 13.60 6.63 10.37
CA SER A 51 12.27 6.99 10.87
C SER A 51 11.18 6.59 9.88
N PRO A 52 9.94 6.38 10.35
CA PRO A 52 8.81 6.03 9.50
C PRO A 52 8.63 6.99 8.34
N LEU A 53 8.27 6.45 7.17
CA LEU A 53 7.93 7.22 5.99
C LEU A 53 6.41 7.32 5.87
N ILE A 54 5.86 8.54 5.79
CA ILE A 54 4.46 8.77 5.43
C ILE A 54 4.42 9.16 3.96
N ALA A 55 3.77 8.34 3.15
CA ALA A 55 3.66 8.53 1.71
C ALA A 55 2.26 9.03 1.33
N ALA A 56 2.20 10.24 0.78
CA ALA A 56 0.99 10.87 0.27
C ALA A 56 0.90 10.67 -1.26
N LEU A 57 -0.17 10.02 -1.72
CA LEU A 57 -0.45 9.77 -3.12
C LEU A 57 -1.69 10.56 -3.56
N PRO A 58 -1.81 10.94 -4.85
CA PRO A 58 -2.93 11.78 -5.28
C PRO A 58 -4.29 11.09 -5.19
N GLU A 59 -4.38 9.77 -5.39
CA GLU A 59 -5.66 9.08 -5.49
C GLU A 59 -5.62 7.62 -5.02
N LEU A 60 -6.81 7.11 -4.64
CA LEU A 60 -6.97 5.77 -4.09
C LEU A 60 -6.53 4.65 -5.05
N ASN A 61 -6.84 4.76 -6.35
CA ASN A 61 -6.44 3.76 -7.34
C ASN A 61 -4.92 3.59 -7.42
N LEU A 62 -4.17 4.69 -7.27
CA LEU A 62 -2.72 4.63 -7.22
C LEU A 62 -2.23 4.02 -5.90
N VAL A 63 -2.89 4.34 -4.78
CA VAL A 63 -2.59 3.73 -3.47
C VAL A 63 -2.77 2.22 -3.55
N ASP A 64 -3.94 1.73 -4.00
CA ASP A 64 -4.25 0.30 -4.05
C ASP A 64 -3.22 -0.45 -4.92
N ARG A 65 -2.85 0.10 -6.07
CA ARG A 65 -1.84 -0.48 -6.95
C ARG A 65 -0.47 -0.53 -6.29
N VAL A 66 -0.01 0.59 -5.73
CA VAL A 66 1.32 0.67 -5.09
C VAL A 66 1.41 -0.23 -3.87
N VAL A 67 0.34 -0.33 -3.08
CA VAL A 67 0.25 -1.25 -1.93
C VAL A 67 0.38 -2.69 -2.40
N ALA A 68 -0.38 -3.11 -3.41
CA ALA A 68 -0.31 -4.48 -3.95
C ALA A 68 1.10 -4.81 -4.48
N GLU A 69 1.74 -3.87 -5.17
CA GLU A 69 3.11 -4.03 -5.68
C GLU A 69 4.14 -4.14 -4.54
N ILE A 70 4.02 -3.31 -3.49
CA ILE A 70 4.90 -3.36 -2.31
C ILE A 70 4.71 -4.69 -1.57
N GLU A 71 3.48 -5.14 -1.36
CA GLU A 71 3.19 -6.43 -0.73
C GLU A 71 3.78 -7.60 -1.52
N ALA A 72 3.66 -7.58 -2.86
CA ALA A 72 4.25 -8.58 -3.72
C ALA A 72 5.78 -8.59 -3.63
N LEU A 73 6.43 -7.42 -3.69
CA LEU A 73 7.88 -7.28 -3.55
C LEU A 73 8.36 -7.71 -2.16
N THR A 74 7.66 -7.31 -1.11
CA THR A 74 8.00 -7.64 0.27
C THR A 74 7.94 -9.14 0.51
N ARG A 75 6.89 -9.81 0.04
CA ARG A 75 6.73 -11.26 0.11
C ARG A 75 7.81 -11.99 -0.68
N GLU A 76 8.04 -11.56 -1.92
CA GLU A 76 8.97 -12.21 -2.83
C GLU A 76 10.43 -12.06 -2.39
N LEU A 77 10.76 -10.90 -1.86
CA LEU A 77 12.10 -10.61 -1.37
C LEU A 77 12.29 -10.94 0.11
N GLU A 78 11.26 -11.50 0.78
CA GLU A 78 11.30 -11.82 2.20
C GLU A 78 11.78 -10.64 3.05
N LEU A 79 11.20 -9.45 2.82
CA LEU A 79 11.52 -8.23 3.53
C LEU A 79 10.65 -8.11 4.79
N ASP A 80 11.23 -7.66 5.88
CA ASP A 80 10.49 -7.28 7.09
C ASP A 80 10.10 -5.80 6.97
N LEU A 81 8.92 -5.54 6.44
CA LEU A 81 8.35 -4.20 6.28
C LEU A 81 6.99 -4.11 6.99
N LYS A 82 6.89 -3.21 7.94
CA LYS A 82 5.63 -2.90 8.61
C LYS A 82 4.94 -1.74 7.91
N MET A 83 3.94 -2.06 7.10
CA MET A 83 3.18 -1.08 6.34
C MET A 83 1.80 -0.86 6.94
N LEU A 84 1.40 0.42 7.04
CA LEU A 84 0.06 0.85 7.42
C LEU A 84 -0.61 1.58 6.26
N VAL A 85 -1.71 1.05 5.77
CA VAL A 85 -2.53 1.69 4.73
C VAL A 85 -3.65 2.47 5.41
N ILE A 86 -3.77 3.77 5.06
CA ILE A 86 -4.83 4.65 5.56
C ILE A 86 -5.96 4.69 4.53
N PRO A 87 -7.12 4.10 4.82
CA PRO A 87 -8.25 4.10 3.91
C PRO A 87 -8.93 5.48 3.87
N GLU A 88 -9.52 5.81 2.74
CA GLU A 88 -10.37 7.00 2.63
C GLU A 88 -11.62 6.85 3.50
N SER A 89 -12.00 7.94 4.18
CA SER A 89 -13.28 8.04 4.86
C SER A 89 -14.35 8.40 3.82
N GLY A 90 -15.32 7.51 3.62
CA GLY A 90 -16.47 7.82 2.78
C GLY A 90 -17.33 8.90 3.42
N ARG A 91 -17.39 10.10 2.85
CA ARG A 91 -18.43 11.09 3.16
C ARG A 91 -19.59 10.86 2.21
N GLY A 92 -20.73 10.38 2.75
CA GLY A 92 -21.97 10.24 2.01
C GLY A 92 -22.52 8.81 1.91
N LYS A 93 -23.75 8.67 1.36
CA LYS A 93 -24.51 7.42 1.23
C LYS A 93 -23.89 6.31 0.34
N LEU A 94 -22.72 6.54 -0.24
CA LEU A 94 -21.92 5.57 -1.00
C LEU A 94 -20.74 5.06 -0.15
N LEU A 95 -20.98 4.83 1.14
CA LEU A 95 -20.04 4.15 2.01
C LEU A 95 -19.81 2.72 1.49
N PHE A 96 -18.55 2.40 1.20
CA PHE A 96 -18.18 0.99 1.10
C PHE A 96 -18.49 0.34 2.43
N PRO A 97 -19.23 -0.78 2.48
CA PRO A 97 -19.50 -1.49 3.73
C PRO A 97 -18.20 -1.71 4.50
N GLY A 98 -18.16 -1.27 5.76
CA GLY A 98 -16.97 -1.38 6.62
C GLY A 98 -15.85 -0.33 6.40
N GLY A 99 -16.06 0.72 5.62
CA GLY A 99 -15.06 1.78 5.41
C GLY A 99 -14.67 2.51 6.69
N GLU A 100 -15.64 2.85 7.52
CA GLU A 100 -15.44 3.49 8.83
C GLU A 100 -14.68 2.58 9.79
N SER A 101 -15.07 1.31 9.88
CA SER A 101 -14.38 0.31 10.68
C SER A 101 -12.92 0.10 10.26
N ARG A 102 -12.64 0.09 8.96
CA ARG A 102 -11.26 0.00 8.44
C ARG A 102 -10.44 1.22 8.80
N ARG A 103 -11.04 2.42 8.74
CA ARG A 103 -10.36 3.65 9.13
C ARG A 103 -10.11 3.69 10.63
N ALA A 104 -11.08 3.32 11.47
CA ALA A 104 -10.91 3.21 12.92
C ALA A 104 -9.77 2.24 13.27
N ARG A 105 -9.70 1.08 12.61
CA ARG A 105 -8.58 0.13 12.74
C ARG A 105 -7.26 0.78 12.38
N ALA A 106 -7.16 1.49 11.26
CA ALA A 106 -5.94 2.13 10.80
C ALA A 106 -5.47 3.22 11.78
N LEU A 107 -6.35 4.08 12.27
CA LEU A 107 -6.04 5.11 13.26
C LEU A 107 -5.60 4.49 14.60
N ASN A 108 -6.28 3.44 15.05
CA ASN A 108 -5.88 2.70 16.25
C ASN A 108 -4.50 2.04 16.07
N SER A 109 -4.22 1.50 14.90
CA SER A 109 -2.90 0.95 14.56
C SER A 109 -1.85 2.05 14.52
N ALA A 110 -2.14 3.22 13.95
CA ALA A 110 -1.24 4.38 13.94
C ALA A 110 -0.88 4.82 15.36
N LEU A 111 -1.84 4.77 16.29
CA LEU A 111 -1.63 5.13 17.70
C LEU A 111 -0.68 4.18 18.43
N ASN A 112 -0.84 2.88 18.23
CA ASN A 112 -0.21 1.83 19.04
C ASN A 112 0.94 1.11 18.33
N GLY A 113 1.02 1.19 17.01
CA GLY A 113 1.97 0.44 16.21
C GLY A 113 3.30 1.15 15.97
N GLN A 114 4.26 0.36 15.47
CA GLN A 114 5.48 0.85 14.84
C GLN A 114 5.41 0.47 13.37
N PHE A 115 5.65 1.43 12.49
CA PHE A 115 5.57 1.23 11.04
C PHE A 115 6.83 1.80 10.39
N ASP A 116 7.26 1.16 9.32
CA ASP A 116 8.33 1.65 8.44
C ASP A 116 7.74 2.53 7.34
N LEU A 117 6.51 2.19 6.89
CA LEU A 117 5.78 2.89 5.85
C LEU A 117 4.31 3.08 6.24
N VAL A 118 3.83 4.31 6.19
CA VAL A 118 2.40 4.67 6.24
C VAL A 118 2.04 5.22 4.87
N ILE A 119 0.99 4.72 4.23
CA ILE A 119 0.61 5.10 2.88
C ILE A 119 -0.89 5.38 2.78
N GLY A 120 -1.25 6.42 2.05
CA GLY A 120 -2.64 6.77 1.79
C GLY A 120 -2.77 7.82 0.69
N SER A 121 -4.00 8.02 0.21
CA SER A 121 -4.28 9.17 -0.63
C SER A 121 -4.15 10.46 0.21
N ILE A 122 -3.86 11.58 -0.45
CA ILE A 122 -3.74 12.88 0.22
C ILE A 122 -5.03 13.20 1.01
N HIS A 123 -6.19 12.83 0.48
CA HIS A 123 -7.47 12.98 1.17
C HIS A 123 -7.61 12.08 2.38
N ALA A 124 -7.12 10.82 2.30
CA ALA A 124 -7.17 9.90 3.43
C ALA A 124 -6.29 10.38 4.59
N LEU A 125 -5.12 10.94 4.29
CA LEU A 125 -4.18 11.41 5.30
C LEU A 125 -4.67 12.68 6.01
N LEU A 126 -5.29 13.61 5.27
CA LEU A 126 -5.84 14.87 5.79
C LEU A 126 -7.31 14.80 6.20
N ALA A 127 -7.95 13.64 6.03
CA ALA A 127 -9.33 13.47 6.46
C ALA A 127 -9.43 13.66 7.97
N PRO A 128 -10.50 14.34 8.46
CA PRO A 128 -10.74 14.50 9.87
C PRO A 128 -10.63 13.18 10.64
N ALA A 129 -9.98 13.25 11.80
CA ALA A 129 -9.81 12.12 12.71
C ALA A 129 -10.07 12.60 14.14
N PRO A 130 -10.50 11.73 15.06
CA PRO A 130 -10.56 12.07 16.47
C PRO A 130 -9.14 12.39 16.98
N PRO A 131 -8.98 13.22 18.00
CA PRO A 131 -7.70 13.37 18.67
C PRO A 131 -7.12 12.03 19.14
N PRO A 132 -5.78 11.86 19.13
CA PRO A 132 -5.15 10.60 19.57
C PRO A 132 -5.54 10.17 20.98
N GLU A 133 -5.79 11.13 21.89
CA GLU A 133 -6.26 10.88 23.25
C GLU A 133 -7.65 10.23 23.25
N GLU A 134 -8.58 10.78 22.49
CA GLU A 134 -9.95 10.22 22.38
C GLU A 134 -9.90 8.81 21.79
N THR A 135 -9.07 8.59 20.78
CA THR A 135 -8.87 7.24 20.21
C THR A 135 -8.30 6.27 21.23
N ARG A 136 -7.40 6.74 22.13
CA ARG A 136 -6.85 5.93 23.20
C ARG A 136 -7.90 5.60 24.26
N ASP A 137 -8.67 6.59 24.67
CA ASP A 137 -9.71 6.45 25.69
C ASP A 137 -10.91 5.60 25.19
N ALA A 138 -11.10 5.56 23.87
CA ALA A 138 -12.13 4.74 23.22
C ALA A 138 -11.70 3.27 23.02
N GLN A 139 -10.68 2.78 23.75
CA GLN A 139 -10.24 1.39 23.71
C GLN A 139 -10.64 0.66 25.00
N LEU A 140 -11.04 -0.59 24.85
CA LEU A 140 -11.26 -1.50 25.96
C LEU A 140 -10.53 -2.82 25.67
N VAL A 141 -9.68 -3.24 26.60
CA VAL A 141 -9.00 -4.53 26.49
C VAL A 141 -9.69 -5.51 27.45
N LEU A 142 -10.24 -6.57 26.87
CA LEU A 142 -10.90 -7.64 27.61
C LEU A 142 -9.94 -8.82 27.78
N VAL A 143 -9.89 -9.39 28.98
CA VAL A 143 -9.07 -10.55 29.31
C VAL A 143 -9.84 -11.51 30.21
N PRO A 144 -9.64 -12.83 30.15
CA PRO A 144 -10.19 -13.78 31.11
C PRO A 144 -9.81 -13.41 32.54
N GLY A 145 -10.73 -13.56 33.48
CA GLY A 145 -10.58 -13.14 34.87
C GLY A 145 -10.85 -11.66 35.14
N MET A 146 -11.17 -10.87 34.11
CA MET A 146 -11.56 -9.46 34.28
C MET A 146 -12.96 -9.39 34.88
N GLU A 147 -13.11 -8.61 35.97
CA GLU A 147 -14.42 -8.28 36.54
C GLU A 147 -15.01 -7.06 35.83
N ILE A 148 -16.12 -7.26 35.14
CA ILE A 148 -16.91 -6.22 34.50
C ILE A 148 -18.37 -6.68 34.39
N PRO A 149 -19.34 -5.98 35.01
CA PRO A 149 -20.74 -6.30 34.83
C PRO A 149 -21.15 -6.27 33.35
N ILE A 150 -21.90 -7.29 32.90
CA ILE A 150 -22.34 -7.37 31.49
C ILE A 150 -23.08 -6.09 31.05
N GLY A 151 -23.90 -5.50 31.96
CA GLY A 151 -24.57 -4.23 31.67
C GLY A 151 -23.63 -3.08 31.41
N GLU A 152 -22.53 -2.98 32.16
CA GLU A 152 -21.46 -1.97 31.96
C GLU A 152 -20.74 -2.18 30.64
N LEU A 153 -20.42 -3.45 30.28
CA LEU A 153 -19.82 -3.78 29.00
C LEU A 153 -20.73 -3.35 27.84
N VAL A 154 -22.02 -3.67 27.90
CA VAL A 154 -23.01 -3.28 26.88
C VAL A 154 -23.12 -1.76 26.76
N GLU A 155 -23.19 -1.02 27.88
CA GLU A 155 -23.18 0.45 27.84
C GLU A 155 -21.92 1.02 27.19
N LYS A 156 -20.74 0.44 27.45
CA LYS A 156 -19.49 0.82 26.80
C LYS A 156 -19.54 0.55 25.30
N LEU A 157 -20.06 -0.61 24.86
CA LEU A 157 -20.20 -0.94 23.45
C LEU A 157 -21.13 0.05 22.72
N VAL A 158 -22.27 0.40 23.32
CA VAL A 158 -23.18 1.41 22.75
C VAL A 158 -22.51 2.78 22.65
N ARG A 159 -21.72 3.19 23.66
CA ARG A 159 -20.93 4.45 23.58
C ARG A 159 -19.85 4.41 22.51
N LEU A 160 -19.31 3.24 22.19
CA LEU A 160 -18.35 3.00 21.13
C LEU A 160 -19.01 2.83 19.74
N ASP A 161 -20.31 3.12 19.65
CA ASP A 161 -21.12 3.07 18.42
C ASP A 161 -21.25 1.66 17.82
N TYR A 162 -21.40 0.64 18.70
CA TYR A 162 -21.72 -0.72 18.26
C TYR A 162 -23.21 -0.90 18.14
N ASP A 163 -23.63 -1.61 17.09
CA ASP A 163 -25.03 -2.00 16.88
C ASP A 163 -25.34 -3.26 17.68
N ASP A 164 -26.49 -3.22 18.42
CA ASP A 164 -27.01 -4.39 19.14
C ASP A 164 -27.82 -5.25 18.17
N GLU A 165 -27.30 -6.42 17.83
CA GLU A 165 -27.86 -7.30 16.83
C GLU A 165 -28.22 -8.67 17.44
N TYR A 166 -29.07 -9.42 16.73
CA TYR A 166 -29.41 -10.78 17.16
C TYR A 166 -28.22 -11.74 17.00
N GLU A 167 -27.44 -11.60 15.92
CA GLU A 167 -26.24 -12.34 15.59
C GLU A 167 -25.18 -11.41 15.01
N VAL A 168 -23.94 -11.57 15.47
CA VAL A 168 -22.83 -10.77 15.01
C VAL A 168 -22.32 -11.29 13.68
N SER A 169 -22.29 -10.42 12.67
CA SER A 169 -21.89 -10.73 11.28
C SER A 169 -20.79 -9.82 10.77
N VAL A 170 -20.79 -8.55 11.14
CA VAL A 170 -19.80 -7.56 10.67
C VAL A 170 -19.15 -6.79 11.82
N ALA A 171 -18.00 -6.19 11.56
CA ALA A 171 -17.30 -5.41 12.56
C ALA A 171 -18.13 -4.17 13.00
N GLY A 172 -18.20 -3.94 14.30
CA GLY A 172 -19.00 -2.91 14.91
C GLY A 172 -20.36 -3.41 15.44
N GLU A 173 -20.59 -4.71 15.43
CA GLU A 173 -21.77 -5.34 16.01
C GLU A 173 -21.46 -6.06 17.31
N PHE A 174 -22.45 -6.14 18.20
CA PHE A 174 -22.45 -7.04 19.35
C PHE A 174 -23.81 -7.71 19.52
N ALA A 175 -23.83 -8.85 20.21
CA ALA A 175 -25.03 -9.59 20.57
C ALA A 175 -24.94 -10.08 22.01
N ARG A 176 -26.03 -9.96 22.78
CA ARG A 176 -26.12 -10.47 24.15
C ARG A 176 -27.10 -11.63 24.26
N ARG A 177 -26.66 -12.74 24.84
CA ARG A 177 -27.47 -13.93 25.10
C ARG A 177 -27.19 -14.49 26.49
N GLY A 178 -27.98 -14.03 27.49
CA GLY A 178 -27.78 -14.45 28.89
C GLY A 178 -26.42 -14.01 29.42
N GLY A 179 -25.59 -14.97 29.80
CA GLY A 179 -24.21 -14.76 30.25
C GLY A 179 -23.17 -14.76 29.14
N ILE A 180 -23.56 -14.61 27.88
CA ILE A 180 -22.68 -14.57 26.73
C ILE A 180 -22.82 -13.23 26.02
N VAL A 181 -21.69 -12.64 25.67
CA VAL A 181 -21.61 -11.45 24.80
C VAL A 181 -20.71 -11.75 23.62
N ASP A 182 -21.25 -11.68 22.41
CA ASP A 182 -20.52 -11.77 21.17
C ASP A 182 -20.17 -10.36 20.71
N ILE A 183 -18.92 -10.09 20.32
CA ILE A 183 -18.46 -8.77 19.88
C ILE A 183 -17.61 -8.93 18.64
N PHE A 184 -17.86 -8.13 17.60
CA PHE A 184 -16.95 -8.02 16.46
C PHE A 184 -16.30 -6.64 16.44
N SER A 185 -15.13 -6.54 17.08
CA SER A 185 -14.36 -5.30 17.08
C SER A 185 -13.68 -5.06 15.73
N PRO A 186 -13.66 -3.82 15.20
CA PRO A 186 -12.88 -3.47 14.03
C PRO A 186 -11.37 -3.74 14.18
N ALA A 187 -10.86 -3.90 15.40
CA ALA A 187 -9.45 -4.23 15.65
C ALA A 187 -9.06 -5.63 15.19
N HIS A 188 -10.02 -6.53 14.96
CA HIS A 188 -9.79 -7.94 14.68
C HIS A 188 -10.44 -8.38 13.37
N ASP A 189 -9.98 -9.51 12.82
CA ASP A 189 -10.54 -10.12 11.62
C ASP A 189 -11.65 -11.14 11.93
N ALA A 190 -11.84 -11.46 13.20
CA ALA A 190 -12.88 -12.37 13.68
C ALA A 190 -13.56 -11.82 14.93
N PRO A 191 -14.88 -12.08 15.10
CA PRO A 191 -15.58 -11.77 16.31
C PRO A 191 -15.15 -12.66 17.48
N CYS A 192 -15.39 -12.17 18.70
CA CYS A 192 -15.10 -12.87 19.95
C CYS A 192 -16.39 -13.15 20.72
N ARG A 193 -16.55 -14.38 21.15
CA ARG A 193 -17.56 -14.82 22.11
C ARG A 193 -16.97 -14.82 23.50
N ILE A 194 -17.58 -14.07 24.39
CA ILE A 194 -17.16 -13.85 25.78
C ILE A 194 -18.20 -14.50 26.68
N GLU A 195 -17.77 -15.46 27.48
CA GLU A 195 -18.60 -16.17 28.45
C GLU A 195 -18.34 -15.59 29.83
N PHE A 196 -19.40 -15.31 30.55
CA PHE A 196 -19.37 -14.73 31.88
C PHE A 196 -19.84 -15.72 32.96
N PHE A 197 -19.13 -15.71 34.07
CA PHE A 197 -19.60 -16.31 35.31
C PHE A 197 -19.86 -15.19 36.34
N GLY A 198 -21.12 -14.83 36.50
CA GLY A 198 -21.48 -13.60 37.23
C GLY A 198 -20.99 -12.36 36.46
N ASP A 199 -20.16 -11.55 37.08
CA ASP A 199 -19.54 -10.35 36.50
C ASP A 199 -18.11 -10.58 36.04
N GLU A 200 -17.59 -11.81 36.16
CA GLU A 200 -16.24 -12.17 35.73
C GLU A 200 -16.27 -12.79 34.33
N ILE A 201 -15.30 -12.41 33.48
CA ILE A 201 -15.06 -13.05 32.18
C ILE A 201 -14.40 -14.41 32.42
N ASP A 202 -15.17 -15.50 32.24
CA ASP A 202 -14.70 -16.88 32.43
C ASP A 202 -13.84 -17.35 31.24
N SER A 203 -14.32 -17.11 30.00
CA SER A 203 -13.59 -17.53 28.80
C SER A 203 -13.87 -16.63 27.62
N MET A 204 -12.91 -16.61 26.68
CA MET A 204 -13.01 -15.87 25.42
C MET A 204 -12.57 -16.73 24.24
N ARG A 205 -13.37 -16.73 23.16
CA ARG A 205 -13.10 -17.51 21.95
C ARG A 205 -13.46 -16.74 20.69
N THR A 206 -12.59 -16.77 19.67
CA THR A 206 -12.99 -16.32 18.35
C THR A 206 -13.94 -17.30 17.71
N PHE A 207 -14.79 -16.80 16.80
CA PHE A 207 -15.71 -17.65 16.02
C PHE A 207 -15.87 -17.13 14.59
N SER A 208 -16.34 -18.00 13.67
CA SER A 208 -16.66 -17.62 12.30
C SER A 208 -18.05 -16.98 12.25
N PRO A 209 -18.18 -15.76 11.68
CA PRO A 209 -19.48 -15.11 11.52
C PRO A 209 -20.49 -15.95 10.72
N GLU A 210 -20.02 -16.65 9.67
CA GLU A 210 -20.87 -17.42 8.77
C GLU A 210 -21.41 -18.71 9.44
N SER A 211 -20.56 -19.41 10.19
CA SER A 211 -20.95 -20.71 10.80
C SER A 211 -21.33 -20.60 12.28
N GLN A 212 -21.06 -19.46 12.92
CA GLN A 212 -21.25 -19.23 14.35
C GLN A 212 -20.48 -20.20 15.27
N ARG A 213 -19.48 -20.91 14.70
CA ARG A 213 -18.67 -21.92 15.41
C ARG A 213 -17.36 -21.31 15.89
N SER A 214 -16.99 -21.64 17.14
CA SER A 214 -15.71 -21.21 17.71
C SER A 214 -14.53 -21.74 16.87
N THR A 215 -13.53 -20.87 16.68
CA THR A 215 -12.32 -21.16 15.90
C THR A 215 -11.06 -21.25 16.77
N GLY A 216 -11.01 -20.57 17.91
CA GLY A 216 -9.87 -20.64 18.82
C GLY A 216 -10.11 -19.87 20.11
N SER A 217 -9.36 -20.20 21.18
CA SER A 217 -9.36 -19.44 22.42
C SER A 217 -8.44 -18.24 22.30
N VAL A 218 -8.78 -17.13 22.95
CA VAL A 218 -7.96 -15.91 22.98
C VAL A 218 -7.76 -15.45 24.43
N SER A 219 -6.57 -14.96 24.73
CA SER A 219 -6.20 -14.44 26.06
C SER A 219 -6.41 -12.94 26.20
N GLU A 220 -6.60 -12.24 25.08
CA GLU A 220 -6.87 -10.80 25.03
C GLU A 220 -7.76 -10.51 23.83
N TYR A 221 -8.75 -9.61 23.99
CA TYR A 221 -9.52 -9.11 22.89
C TYR A 221 -9.71 -7.60 23.02
N ARG A 222 -9.24 -6.86 22.02
CA ARG A 222 -9.29 -5.40 22.00
C ARG A 222 -10.56 -4.91 21.32
N VAL A 223 -11.33 -4.13 22.03
CA VAL A 223 -12.52 -3.44 21.52
C VAL A 223 -12.15 -1.99 21.24
N ILE A 224 -12.41 -1.51 20.03
CA ILE A 224 -12.19 -0.11 19.62
C ILE A 224 -13.51 0.47 19.10
N GLY A 225 -13.67 1.79 19.18
CA GLY A 225 -14.84 2.47 18.62
C GLY A 225 -14.99 2.21 17.12
N ARG A 226 -16.24 2.03 16.68
CA ARG A 226 -16.57 1.84 15.25
C ARG A 226 -16.41 3.14 14.47
N ALA A 227 -16.89 4.24 15.00
CA ALA A 227 -16.76 5.54 14.39
C ALA A 227 -15.45 6.20 14.82
N GLY A 228 -14.56 6.47 13.87
CA GLY A 228 -13.41 7.31 14.10
C GLY A 228 -13.75 8.78 14.34
N ILE A 229 -15.06 9.15 14.37
CA ILE A 229 -15.53 10.51 14.57
C ILE A 229 -16.80 10.45 15.40
N THR A 230 -16.74 10.90 16.64
CA THR A 230 -17.96 11.21 17.40
C THR A 230 -18.67 12.36 16.71
N ALA A 231 -19.92 12.14 16.33
CA ALA A 231 -20.76 13.17 15.76
C ALA A 231 -20.93 14.31 16.79
N GLY A 232 -20.13 15.37 16.69
CA GLY A 232 -20.23 16.56 17.53
C GLY A 232 -18.95 17.10 18.13
N GLY A 233 -17.80 16.41 18.04
CA GLY A 233 -16.50 16.96 18.38
C GLY A 233 -15.95 17.76 17.20
N ALA A 234 -15.38 18.94 17.45
CA ALA A 234 -14.57 19.63 16.46
C ALA A 234 -13.46 18.66 16.03
N ALA A 235 -13.53 18.17 14.79
CA ALA A 235 -12.48 17.29 14.24
C ALA A 235 -11.29 18.18 13.86
N ASP A 236 -10.55 18.66 14.87
CA ASP A 236 -9.38 19.51 14.70
C ASP A 236 -8.09 18.69 14.48
N ALA A 237 -8.22 17.35 14.38
CA ALA A 237 -7.11 16.45 14.18
C ALA A 237 -7.19 15.74 12.82
N ASP A 238 -6.03 15.42 12.29
CA ASP A 238 -5.82 14.56 11.12
C ASP A 238 -4.88 13.39 11.49
N LEU A 239 -4.52 12.55 10.52
CA LEU A 239 -3.60 11.45 10.78
C LEU A 239 -2.26 11.92 11.34
N PHE A 240 -1.75 13.06 10.92
CA PHE A 240 -0.42 13.53 11.33
C PHE A 240 -0.34 13.82 12.82
N CYS A 241 -1.47 14.13 13.48
CA CYS A 241 -1.55 14.27 14.93
C CYS A 241 -1.17 12.98 15.69
N TYR A 242 -1.30 11.82 15.08
CA TYR A 242 -0.91 10.53 15.66
C TYR A 242 0.61 10.30 15.65
N PHE A 243 1.35 11.11 14.92
CA PHE A 243 2.81 11.00 14.76
C PHE A 243 3.58 12.18 15.37
N VAL A 244 2.93 13.15 16.00
CA VAL A 244 3.57 14.35 16.58
C VAL A 244 4.74 14.04 17.53
N HIS A 245 4.66 12.93 18.26
CA HIS A 245 5.71 12.55 19.22
C HIS A 245 6.76 11.60 18.62
N ARG A 246 6.77 11.40 17.31
CA ARG A 246 7.69 10.51 16.58
C ARG A 246 8.39 11.31 15.49
N ASN A 247 9.67 11.05 15.29
CA ASN A 247 10.30 11.48 14.05
C ASN A 247 9.71 10.69 12.90
N TRP A 248 9.33 11.38 11.82
CA TRP A 248 8.82 10.77 10.59
C TRP A 248 9.16 11.63 9.39
N ARG A 249 9.25 11.00 8.23
CA ARG A 249 9.56 11.64 6.95
C ARG A 249 8.32 11.69 6.09
N LEU A 250 8.20 12.72 5.27
CA LEU A 250 7.10 12.91 4.32
C LEU A 250 7.58 12.66 2.90
N LEU A 251 6.86 11.82 2.16
CA LEU A 251 7.05 11.66 0.73
C LEU A 251 5.74 11.97 0.01
N THR A 252 5.77 12.87 -0.94
CA THR A 252 4.64 13.16 -1.81
C THR A 252 4.91 12.59 -3.18
N VAL A 253 4.02 11.72 -3.65
CA VAL A 253 4.05 11.19 -5.01
C VAL A 253 3.17 12.07 -5.88
N TYR A 254 3.73 12.64 -6.94
CA TYR A 254 3.07 13.57 -7.85
C TYR A 254 2.46 14.78 -7.13
N PRO A 255 3.30 15.68 -6.56
CA PRO A 255 2.84 16.79 -5.73
C PRO A 255 1.79 17.67 -6.40
N GLU A 256 1.94 17.95 -7.69
CA GLU A 256 0.98 18.75 -8.47
C GLU A 256 -0.40 18.11 -8.48
N ASN A 257 -0.47 16.80 -8.78
CA ASN A 257 -1.73 16.06 -8.76
C ASN A 257 -2.34 16.00 -7.36
N CYS A 258 -1.51 15.94 -6.30
CA CYS A 258 -1.99 16.03 -4.92
C CYS A 258 -2.61 17.39 -4.62
N LEU A 259 -1.96 18.49 -5.03
CA LEU A 259 -2.48 19.84 -4.85
C LEU A 259 -3.76 20.08 -5.64
N ASP A 260 -3.80 19.73 -6.93
CA ASP A 260 -5.00 19.83 -7.77
C ASP A 260 -6.19 19.08 -7.14
N ARG A 261 -5.94 17.91 -6.57
CA ARG A 261 -6.96 17.14 -5.87
C ARG A 261 -7.47 17.84 -4.62
N LEU A 262 -6.57 18.40 -3.80
CA LEU A 262 -6.94 19.13 -2.61
C LEU A 262 -7.76 20.38 -2.95
N GLU A 263 -7.32 21.19 -3.92
CA GLU A 263 -8.02 22.38 -4.37
C GLU A 263 -9.43 22.07 -4.88
N LYS A 264 -9.58 20.94 -5.59
CA LYS A 264 -10.86 20.55 -6.20
C LYS A 264 -11.86 19.96 -5.22
N TYR A 265 -11.39 19.22 -4.19
CA TYR A 265 -12.27 18.38 -3.36
C TYR A 265 -12.18 18.65 -1.85
N SER A 266 -11.31 19.56 -1.41
CA SER A 266 -11.13 19.89 -0.01
C SER A 266 -11.50 21.34 0.30
N THR A 267 -11.53 21.68 1.58
CA THR A 267 -11.74 23.06 2.01
C THR A 267 -10.41 23.83 2.04
N PRO A 268 -10.45 25.17 1.98
CA PRO A 268 -9.23 25.99 2.06
C PRO A 268 -8.40 25.73 3.34
N GLU A 269 -9.04 25.34 4.44
CA GLU A 269 -8.36 25.01 5.69
C GLU A 269 -7.51 23.75 5.54
N VAL A 270 -8.03 22.72 4.84
CA VAL A 270 -7.29 21.48 4.57
C VAL A 270 -6.12 21.75 3.63
N CYS A 271 -6.30 22.58 2.61
CA CYS A 271 -5.21 22.98 1.70
C CYS A 271 -4.10 23.68 2.46
N ARG A 272 -4.45 24.68 3.31
CA ARG A 272 -3.50 25.39 4.15
C ARG A 272 -2.77 24.48 5.12
N ARG A 273 -3.49 23.55 5.75
CA ARG A 273 -2.89 22.54 6.65
C ARG A 273 -1.83 21.69 5.95
N TRP A 274 -2.07 21.31 4.69
CA TRP A 274 -1.09 20.59 3.88
C TRP A 274 0.14 21.44 3.57
N GLU A 275 -0.05 22.69 3.16
CA GLU A 275 1.05 23.62 2.85
C GLU A 275 1.95 23.83 4.07
N GLU A 276 1.38 24.11 5.25
CA GLU A 276 2.10 24.27 6.50
C GLU A 276 2.93 23.04 6.86
N LEU A 277 2.32 21.85 6.76
CA LEU A 277 2.98 20.57 7.03
C LEU A 277 4.13 20.30 6.07
N TRP A 278 3.89 20.56 4.79
CA TRP A 278 4.92 20.39 3.75
C TRP A 278 6.10 21.33 3.96
N GLU A 279 5.84 22.60 4.26
CA GLU A 279 6.87 23.60 4.53
C GLU A 279 7.69 23.23 5.78
N GLU A 280 7.02 22.81 6.86
CA GLU A 280 7.67 22.32 8.08
C GLU A 280 8.64 21.17 7.76
N LYS A 281 8.18 20.15 7.04
CA LYS A 281 8.99 18.97 6.70
C LYS A 281 10.10 19.27 5.70
N CYS A 282 9.89 20.17 4.74
CA CYS A 282 10.94 20.66 3.85
C CYS A 282 12.04 21.40 4.62
N THR A 283 11.67 22.27 5.55
CA THR A 283 12.62 23.05 6.37
C THR A 283 13.45 22.14 7.27
N ALA A 284 12.85 21.07 7.81
CA ALA A 284 13.54 20.06 8.60
C ALA A 284 14.43 19.12 7.77
N GLY A 285 14.34 19.15 6.43
CA GLY A 285 15.02 18.19 5.56
C GLY A 285 14.41 16.78 5.59
N GLU A 286 13.19 16.67 6.05
CA GLU A 286 12.44 15.40 6.23
C GLU A 286 11.38 15.17 5.14
N ALA A 287 11.30 16.05 4.13
CA ALA A 287 10.38 15.92 3.00
C ALA A 287 11.11 15.51 1.71
N ALA A 288 10.43 14.69 0.92
CA ALA A 288 10.85 14.30 -0.42
C ALA A 288 9.63 14.28 -1.37
N ALA A 289 9.88 14.38 -2.67
CA ALA A 289 8.85 14.32 -3.67
C ALA A 289 9.27 13.43 -4.86
N PHE A 290 8.34 12.63 -5.37
CA PHE A 290 8.47 11.95 -6.64
C PHE A 290 7.55 12.64 -7.66
N TYR A 291 8.14 13.16 -8.72
CA TYR A 291 7.42 13.82 -9.81
C TYR A 291 7.09 12.81 -10.90
N ASP A 292 6.01 13.07 -11.65
CA ASP A 292 5.75 12.33 -12.88
C ASP A 292 6.88 12.63 -13.87
N ALA A 293 7.51 11.58 -14.41
CA ALA A 293 8.61 11.72 -15.37
C ALA A 293 8.18 12.46 -16.66
N ALA A 294 6.89 12.44 -16.97
CA ALA A 294 6.29 13.17 -18.08
C ALA A 294 5.86 14.62 -17.74
N SER A 295 5.99 15.06 -16.47
CA SER A 295 5.59 16.41 -16.06
C SER A 295 6.61 17.45 -16.50
N GLU A 296 6.12 18.61 -16.94
CA GLU A 296 6.97 19.79 -17.25
C GLU A 296 7.71 20.32 -16.01
N ALA A 297 7.25 20.00 -14.80
CA ALA A 297 7.93 20.34 -13.53
C ALA A 297 9.17 19.48 -13.26
N TYR A 298 9.36 18.39 -14.01
CA TYR A 298 10.55 17.56 -13.92
C TYR A 298 11.65 18.14 -14.80
N HIS A 299 12.67 18.73 -14.19
CA HIS A 299 13.88 19.18 -14.89
C HIS A 299 15.04 18.20 -14.64
N PRO A 300 15.39 17.37 -15.62
CA PRO A 300 16.42 16.32 -15.47
C PRO A 300 17.86 16.85 -15.51
N GLU A 301 18.15 18.06 -15.01
CA GLU A 301 19.51 18.66 -15.14
C GLU A 301 20.61 17.94 -14.36
N ALA A 302 20.32 16.95 -13.53
CA ALA A 302 21.34 16.38 -12.66
C ALA A 302 21.81 14.94 -12.94
N GLU A 303 21.06 14.08 -13.65
CA GLU A 303 21.45 12.65 -13.74
C GLU A 303 21.08 11.94 -15.06
N ALA A 304 21.03 12.64 -16.18
CA ALA A 304 20.57 12.08 -17.45
C ALA A 304 21.62 11.33 -18.28
N ALA A 305 22.68 10.81 -17.70
CA ALA A 305 23.70 10.15 -18.52
C ALA A 305 23.36 8.71 -18.94
N ASP A 306 22.47 7.98 -18.23
CA ASP A 306 22.20 6.56 -18.49
C ASP A 306 20.73 6.13 -18.25
N ALA A 307 19.77 7.02 -18.32
CA ALA A 307 18.35 6.64 -18.18
C ALA A 307 17.91 5.85 -19.43
N PHE A 308 17.72 4.55 -19.28
CA PHE A 308 16.90 3.80 -20.23
C PHE A 308 15.47 4.36 -20.11
N PRO A 309 14.80 4.67 -21.24
CA PRO A 309 13.41 5.09 -21.18
C PRO A 309 12.59 4.04 -20.42
N ALA A 310 11.72 4.50 -19.55
CA ALA A 310 10.80 3.63 -18.86
C ALA A 310 10.05 2.77 -19.87
N ALA A 311 9.66 1.55 -19.52
CA ALA A 311 8.95 0.66 -20.44
C ALA A 311 7.69 1.34 -21.08
N GLY A 312 7.13 2.37 -20.41
CA GLY A 312 6.05 3.21 -20.90
C GLY A 312 6.44 4.21 -21.99
N GLU A 313 7.65 4.80 -21.96
CA GLU A 313 8.14 5.70 -23.01
C GLU A 313 8.44 4.97 -24.31
N ILE A 314 8.66 3.65 -24.23
CA ILE A 314 8.81 2.79 -25.42
C ILE A 314 7.49 2.74 -26.21
N ALA A 315 6.36 3.05 -25.60
CA ALA A 315 5.02 3.13 -26.21
C ALA A 315 4.68 4.51 -26.79
N GLY A 316 5.62 5.45 -26.85
CA GLY A 316 5.47 6.85 -27.24
C GLY A 316 4.42 7.19 -28.27
N GLU A 317 3.75 8.29 -28.02
CA GLU A 317 2.94 9.15 -28.90
C GLU A 317 2.59 8.61 -30.28
N ILE A 318 1.58 7.76 -30.37
CA ILE A 318 0.89 7.50 -31.63
C ILE A 318 -0.58 7.85 -31.43
N GLY A 319 -1.02 8.95 -32.06
CA GLY A 319 -2.39 9.42 -32.01
C GLY A 319 -3.43 8.35 -32.36
N GLU A 320 -4.65 8.49 -31.84
CA GLU A 320 -5.75 7.53 -31.90
C GLU A 320 -6.21 7.07 -33.29
N SER A 321 -5.59 7.53 -34.37
CA SER A 321 -6.13 7.47 -35.74
C SER A 321 -5.71 6.23 -36.57
N ALA A 322 -4.95 5.27 -36.04
CA ALA A 322 -4.50 4.12 -36.84
C ALA A 322 -4.39 2.83 -36.03
N LYS A 323 -5.53 2.33 -35.52
CA LYS A 323 -5.56 1.24 -34.52
C LYS A 323 -4.84 -0.06 -34.88
N ALA A 324 -4.84 -0.55 -36.09
CA ALA A 324 -4.21 -1.84 -36.45
C ALA A 324 -2.71 -1.71 -36.83
N GLY A 325 -2.31 -0.63 -37.50
CA GLY A 325 -0.90 -0.39 -37.83
C GLY A 325 -0.05 0.09 -36.67
N ALA A 326 -0.66 0.79 -35.71
CA ALA A 326 -0.01 1.27 -34.51
C ALA A 326 0.36 0.16 -33.54
N GLU A 327 -0.43 -0.89 -33.43
CA GLU A 327 -0.20 -2.03 -32.55
C GLU A 327 1.01 -2.85 -32.99
N GLU A 328 1.10 -3.15 -34.30
CA GLU A 328 2.27 -3.85 -34.86
C GLU A 328 3.54 -3.01 -34.76
N LEU A 329 3.45 -1.68 -34.96
CA LEU A 329 4.60 -0.80 -34.80
C LEU A 329 5.08 -0.76 -33.35
N ARG A 330 4.16 -0.64 -32.37
CA ARG A 330 4.49 -0.70 -30.94
C ARG A 330 5.18 -2.02 -30.58
N ARG A 331 4.66 -3.14 -31.09
CA ARG A 331 5.24 -4.45 -30.90
C ARG A 331 6.68 -4.52 -31.43
N GLN A 332 6.90 -4.06 -32.64
CA GLN A 332 8.24 -4.06 -33.25
C GLN A 332 9.23 -3.15 -32.52
N MET A 333 8.78 -1.97 -32.08
CA MET A 333 9.59 -1.05 -31.28
C MET A 333 9.98 -1.67 -29.95
N LEU A 334 9.03 -2.27 -29.22
CA LEU A 334 9.31 -2.93 -27.94
C LEU A 334 10.30 -4.10 -28.10
N LEU A 335 10.06 -4.98 -29.07
CA LEU A 335 10.97 -6.08 -29.37
C LEU A 335 12.38 -5.58 -29.77
N GLY A 336 12.44 -4.51 -30.57
CA GLY A 336 13.71 -3.87 -30.95
C GLY A 336 14.45 -3.30 -29.75
N ASN A 337 13.75 -2.71 -28.80
CA ASN A 337 14.33 -2.18 -27.58
C ASN A 337 14.81 -3.29 -26.63
N LEU A 338 14.03 -4.36 -26.47
CA LEU A 338 14.42 -5.52 -25.66
C LEU A 338 15.69 -6.20 -26.23
N ARG A 339 15.79 -6.32 -27.55
CA ARG A 339 17.01 -6.84 -28.21
C ARG A 339 18.19 -5.93 -27.98
N ARG A 340 18.04 -4.62 -28.20
CA ARG A 340 19.13 -3.64 -27.93
C ARG A 340 19.57 -3.66 -26.47
N ALA A 341 18.64 -3.78 -25.51
CA ALA A 341 18.96 -3.92 -24.12
C ALA A 341 19.79 -5.18 -23.85
N ALA A 342 19.39 -6.32 -24.40
CA ALA A 342 20.10 -7.59 -24.28
C ALA A 342 21.51 -7.53 -24.93
N ASP A 343 21.59 -6.95 -26.12
CA ASP A 343 22.88 -6.77 -26.85
C ASP A 343 23.84 -5.82 -26.11
N SER A 344 23.31 -4.85 -25.38
CA SER A 344 24.08 -3.93 -24.52
C SER A 344 24.51 -4.56 -23.20
N GLY A 345 24.21 -5.86 -22.98
CA GLY A 345 24.58 -6.60 -21.79
C GLY A 345 23.66 -6.31 -20.59
N ILE A 346 22.49 -5.72 -20.85
CA ILE A 346 21.42 -5.58 -19.84
C ILE A 346 20.73 -6.92 -19.70
N ARG A 347 20.52 -7.34 -18.46
CA ARG A 347 19.81 -8.59 -18.15
C ARG A 347 18.31 -8.36 -18.18
N VAL A 348 17.64 -8.94 -19.14
CA VAL A 348 16.18 -8.86 -19.27
C VAL A 348 15.56 -10.02 -18.49
N VAL A 349 14.67 -9.71 -17.57
CA VAL A 349 13.90 -10.68 -16.77
C VAL A 349 12.43 -10.49 -17.10
N ALA A 350 11.80 -11.52 -17.67
CA ALA A 350 10.38 -11.52 -17.96
C ALA A 350 9.62 -12.25 -16.83
N LEU A 351 8.63 -11.59 -16.24
CA LEU A 351 7.80 -12.14 -15.18
C LEU A 351 6.50 -12.66 -15.77
N ALA A 352 6.23 -13.96 -15.59
CA ALA A 352 4.94 -14.56 -15.92
C ALA A 352 4.03 -14.47 -14.68
N PRO A 353 2.78 -13.97 -14.80
CA PRO A 353 1.86 -13.85 -13.67
C PRO A 353 1.42 -15.20 -13.11
N HIS A 354 1.49 -16.25 -13.92
CA HIS A 354 1.15 -17.61 -13.53
C HIS A 354 2.20 -18.61 -14.02
N LEU A 355 2.60 -19.55 -13.16
CA LEU A 355 3.58 -20.60 -13.48
C LEU A 355 3.18 -21.44 -14.70
N GLU A 356 1.90 -21.63 -14.94
CA GLU A 356 1.36 -22.34 -16.11
C GLU A 356 1.67 -21.65 -17.44
N ASN A 357 1.91 -20.34 -17.43
CA ASN A 357 2.27 -19.55 -18.63
C ASN A 357 3.78 -19.59 -18.94
N LEU A 358 4.60 -20.14 -18.07
CA LEU A 358 6.06 -20.21 -18.26
C LEU A 358 6.47 -20.91 -19.58
N PRO A 359 5.93 -22.07 -19.97
CA PRO A 359 6.30 -22.72 -21.22
C PRO A 359 5.96 -21.88 -22.46
N ALA A 360 4.82 -21.15 -22.42
CA ALA A 360 4.42 -20.27 -23.51
C ALA A 360 5.36 -19.06 -23.61
N LEU A 361 5.75 -18.48 -22.47
CA LEU A 361 6.71 -17.40 -22.41
C LEU A 361 8.10 -17.83 -22.93
N GLU A 362 8.56 -19.02 -22.57
CA GLU A 362 9.79 -19.57 -23.07
C GLU A 362 9.79 -19.72 -24.60
N ALA A 363 8.71 -20.28 -25.14
CA ALA A 363 8.56 -20.44 -26.58
C ALA A 363 8.48 -19.09 -27.31
N TRP A 364 7.84 -18.09 -26.69
CA TRP A 364 7.77 -16.74 -27.22
C TRP A 364 9.13 -16.05 -27.21
N CYS A 365 9.89 -16.13 -26.13
CA CYS A 365 11.25 -15.60 -26.03
C CYS A 365 12.18 -16.25 -27.06
N ALA A 366 12.11 -17.57 -27.24
CA ALA A 366 12.90 -18.28 -28.23
C ALA A 366 12.58 -17.84 -29.66
N ARG A 367 11.30 -17.66 -29.99
CA ARG A 367 10.89 -17.18 -31.33
C ARG A 367 11.35 -15.75 -31.62
N ASN A 368 11.49 -14.92 -30.60
CA ASN A 368 11.91 -13.52 -30.74
C ASN A 368 13.41 -13.31 -30.49
N GLU A 369 14.19 -14.39 -30.36
CA GLU A 369 15.63 -14.37 -30.12
C GLU A 369 16.03 -13.58 -28.86
N LEU A 370 15.14 -13.57 -27.85
CA LEU A 370 15.38 -12.89 -26.58
C LEU A 370 16.03 -13.85 -25.59
N ALA A 371 17.25 -13.51 -25.16
CA ALA A 371 17.93 -14.17 -24.06
C ALA A 371 17.33 -13.67 -22.74
N VAL A 372 16.23 -14.25 -22.32
CA VAL A 372 15.50 -13.83 -21.10
C VAL A 372 15.82 -14.78 -19.95
N CYS A 373 16.18 -14.21 -18.80
CA CYS A 373 16.31 -14.95 -17.56
C CYS A 373 14.92 -15.33 -17.06
N ARG A 374 14.76 -16.58 -16.69
CA ARG A 374 13.47 -17.17 -16.24
C ARG A 374 13.33 -16.99 -14.75
N PRO A 375 12.32 -16.30 -14.24
CA PRO A 375 11.95 -16.40 -12.84
C PRO A 375 11.05 -17.63 -12.63
N SER A 376 11.30 -18.32 -11.54
CA SER A 376 10.54 -19.48 -11.10
C SER A 376 9.43 -19.10 -10.11
N PHE A 377 8.73 -17.95 -10.28
CA PHE A 377 7.74 -17.52 -9.31
C PHE A 377 6.69 -16.58 -9.89
N ASP A 378 5.59 -16.54 -9.18
CA ASP A 378 4.42 -15.73 -9.45
C ASP A 378 4.61 -14.33 -8.80
N VAL A 379 4.68 -13.28 -9.62
CA VAL A 379 4.62 -11.89 -9.16
C VAL A 379 3.27 -11.30 -9.57
N ALA A 380 2.22 -12.01 -9.23
CA ALA A 380 0.87 -11.48 -9.32
C ALA A 380 0.77 -10.23 -8.44
N GLY A 381 0.96 -9.06 -9.02
CA GLY A 381 0.91 -7.80 -8.28
C GLY A 381 1.80 -6.69 -8.84
N LEU A 382 2.81 -7.01 -9.65
CA LEU A 382 3.54 -5.95 -10.35
C LEU A 382 2.76 -5.48 -11.58
N GLY A 383 2.26 -4.24 -11.52
CA GLY A 383 1.45 -3.65 -12.58
C GLY A 383 2.22 -3.24 -13.84
N ALA A 384 3.54 -3.08 -13.74
CA ALA A 384 4.43 -2.75 -14.86
C ALA A 384 5.87 -3.18 -14.59
N GLY A 385 6.65 -3.34 -15.66
CA GLY A 385 8.09 -3.57 -15.58
C GLY A 385 8.87 -2.31 -15.20
N PHE A 386 10.13 -2.49 -14.81
CA PHE A 386 11.02 -1.40 -14.47
C PHE A 386 12.47 -1.69 -14.90
N SER A 387 13.26 -0.63 -15.01
CA SER A 387 14.66 -0.68 -15.34
C SER A 387 15.54 -0.23 -14.16
N LEU A 388 16.63 -0.95 -13.92
CA LEU A 388 17.69 -0.56 -13.00
C LEU A 388 19.00 -0.46 -13.79
N PRO A 389 19.29 0.68 -14.42
CA PRO A 389 20.45 0.84 -15.33
C PRO A 389 21.79 0.56 -14.65
N ALA A 390 22.00 1.06 -13.43
CA ALA A 390 23.21 0.85 -12.65
C ALA A 390 23.50 -0.64 -12.38
N GLU A 391 22.45 -1.45 -12.20
CA GLU A 391 22.53 -2.88 -11.96
C GLU A 391 22.43 -3.69 -13.28
N ARG A 392 22.28 -3.03 -14.41
CA ARG A 392 22.04 -3.63 -15.73
C ARG A 392 20.92 -4.66 -15.72
N LEU A 393 19.78 -4.27 -15.12
CA LEU A 393 18.59 -5.10 -14.99
C LEU A 393 17.40 -4.42 -15.63
N LEU A 394 16.69 -5.11 -16.51
CA LEU A 394 15.38 -4.73 -17.02
C LEU A 394 14.41 -5.86 -16.67
N LEU A 395 13.38 -5.51 -15.92
CA LEU A 395 12.31 -6.41 -15.54
C LEU A 395 11.05 -6.05 -16.32
N ILE A 396 10.45 -7.00 -17.00
CA ILE A 396 9.22 -6.82 -17.78
C ILE A 396 8.13 -7.74 -17.25
N THR A 397 6.90 -7.26 -17.29
CA THR A 397 5.71 -7.99 -16.80
C THR A 397 4.84 -8.45 -17.98
N GLU A 398 3.75 -9.13 -17.65
CA GLU A 398 2.76 -9.57 -18.66
C GLU A 398 2.23 -8.42 -19.50
N LYS A 399 2.07 -7.21 -18.91
CA LYS A 399 1.57 -6.03 -19.63
C LYS A 399 2.45 -5.66 -20.82
N GLU A 400 3.76 -5.61 -20.61
CA GLU A 400 4.74 -5.36 -21.68
C GLU A 400 4.83 -6.55 -22.63
N LEU A 401 4.71 -7.78 -22.11
CA LEU A 401 4.72 -9.00 -22.92
C LEU A 401 3.52 -9.07 -23.87
N ILE A 402 2.31 -8.77 -23.41
CA ILE A 402 1.10 -8.70 -24.25
C ILE A 402 1.29 -7.62 -25.31
N THR A 403 1.80 -6.44 -24.96
CA THR A 403 2.11 -5.37 -25.91
C THR A 403 3.13 -5.82 -26.95
N ALA A 404 4.08 -6.69 -26.57
CA ALA A 404 5.06 -7.29 -27.47
C ALA A 404 4.54 -8.47 -28.29
N GLY A 405 3.26 -8.86 -28.11
CA GLY A 405 2.62 -9.94 -28.87
C GLY A 405 2.85 -11.35 -28.29
N PHE A 406 2.97 -11.44 -26.96
CA PHE A 406 2.99 -12.69 -26.21
C PHE A 406 1.64 -13.40 -26.13
#